data_31259b1aac71eb85647fb4a4234e9040
#
_entry.id   31259b1aac71eb85647fb4a4234e9040
#
_cell.length_a   1.000
_cell.length_b   1.000
_cell.length_c   1.000
_cell.angle_alpha   90.00
_cell.angle_beta   90.00
_cell.angle_gamma   90.00
#
_symmetry.space_group_name_H-M   'P 1'
#
loop_
_entity.id
_entity.type
_entity.pdbx_description
1 polymer ?
#
loop_
_entity_poly.entity_id
_entity_poly.type
_entity_poly.pdbx_seq_one_letter_code
_entity_poly.pdbx_strand_id
1 'polypeptide(L)'
;MEIVPFVKQQEQLFTGALTSDSITWAKESQFAIQLFQRNDFLTKTALSNPVSAQNAIINVAAIGISLNPASKLAYLVPRDGMVCLDISYMGLLQIAQSSGVIKWGQCRLVHESDTYEPQGIDRAPLHKYKAFASEEERGKVIGGYCTVKTADGDYLTEEMSLREIAMVEASSKAKNGPWKNWWSEMARKTIVKRASKYWPKADRLDNAVNYLNESEGVFQEPVMPHTPESEVIRQENQQQEAITDTVSSLCDEMEKAKDSSTLKALFGKAYTMTKGMKLQQNVQAIYMENKTRLGIE
;
A
#
# COMPACT_ATOMS: atom_id res chain seq x y z
N MET A 1 13.69 6.18 -34.23
CA MET A 1 12.20 6.09 -34.09
C MET A 1 11.72 7.48 -33.65
N GLU A 2 10.63 7.96 -34.23
CA GLU A 2 10.04 9.24 -33.81
C GLU A 2 8.88 9.00 -32.85
N ILE A 3 8.67 9.92 -31.88
CA ILE A 3 7.71 9.71 -30.79
C ILE A 3 6.25 9.69 -31.27
N VAL A 4 5.90 10.52 -32.26
CA VAL A 4 4.52 10.59 -32.76
C VAL A 4 4.06 9.31 -33.47
N PRO A 5 4.83 8.74 -34.43
CA PRO A 5 4.52 7.43 -34.98
C PRO A 5 4.50 6.32 -33.91
N PHE A 6 5.43 6.35 -32.96
CA PHE A 6 5.47 5.38 -31.88
C PHE A 6 4.17 5.37 -31.06
N VAL A 7 3.69 6.53 -30.63
CA VAL A 7 2.43 6.62 -29.88
C VAL A 7 1.27 6.11 -30.73
N LYS A 8 1.16 6.52 -31.99
CA LYS A 8 0.07 6.11 -32.89
C LYS A 8 -0.01 4.59 -33.11
N GLN A 9 1.12 3.89 -33.06
CA GLN A 9 1.17 2.43 -33.21
C GLN A 9 0.53 1.68 -32.04
N GLN A 10 0.28 2.36 -30.90
CA GLN A 10 -0.29 1.72 -29.71
C GLN A 10 -1.84 1.62 -29.74
N GLU A 11 -2.49 2.12 -30.78
CA GLU A 11 -3.95 2.21 -30.88
C GLU A 11 -4.68 0.90 -30.60
N GLN A 12 -4.28 -0.19 -31.25
CA GLN A 12 -4.91 -1.50 -31.07
C GLN A 12 -4.79 -2.02 -29.64
N LEU A 13 -3.59 -1.93 -29.07
CA LEU A 13 -3.33 -2.40 -27.70
C LEU A 13 -4.07 -1.54 -26.67
N PHE A 14 -4.08 -0.22 -26.86
CA PHE A 14 -4.82 0.69 -26.00
C PHE A 14 -6.33 0.40 -26.06
N THR A 15 -6.89 0.29 -27.26
CA THR A 15 -8.32 0.05 -27.46
C THR A 15 -8.75 -1.31 -26.90
N GLY A 16 -7.91 -2.34 -27.06
CA GLY A 16 -8.15 -3.67 -26.47
C GLY A 16 -8.07 -3.71 -24.96
N ALA A 17 -7.36 -2.75 -24.33
CA ALA A 17 -7.21 -2.66 -22.87
C ALA A 17 -8.21 -1.70 -22.20
N LEU A 18 -9.09 -1.04 -22.95
CA LEU A 18 -10.05 -0.07 -22.40
C LEU A 18 -11.00 -0.71 -21.39
N THR A 19 -11.04 -0.15 -20.18
CA THR A 19 -11.95 -0.56 -19.11
C THR A 19 -12.99 0.50 -18.78
N SER A 20 -12.97 1.66 -19.46
CA SER A 20 -13.87 2.78 -19.18
C SER A 20 -14.21 3.55 -20.44
N ASP A 21 -15.48 3.86 -20.63
CA ASP A 21 -15.97 4.70 -21.72
C ASP A 21 -15.66 6.20 -21.55
N SER A 22 -15.13 6.59 -20.36
CA SER A 22 -14.81 7.99 -20.06
C SER A 22 -13.56 8.50 -20.81
N ILE A 23 -12.72 7.62 -21.31
CA ILE A 23 -11.52 7.92 -22.09
C ILE A 23 -11.58 7.28 -23.48
N THR A 24 -10.94 7.91 -24.46
CA THR A 24 -10.88 7.41 -25.82
C THR A 24 -9.47 7.53 -26.39
N TRP A 25 -9.08 6.61 -27.26
CA TRP A 25 -7.79 6.69 -27.94
C TRP A 25 -7.54 8.04 -28.62
N ALA A 26 -8.56 8.56 -29.32
CA ALA A 26 -8.45 9.83 -30.02
C ALA A 26 -8.02 11.00 -29.14
N LYS A 27 -8.45 11.03 -27.88
CA LYS A 27 -8.06 12.06 -26.89
C LYS A 27 -6.75 11.73 -26.22
N GLU A 28 -6.62 10.52 -25.68
CA GLU A 28 -5.48 10.14 -24.85
C GLU A 28 -4.18 10.05 -25.66
N SER A 29 -4.23 9.63 -26.95
CA SER A 29 -3.07 9.68 -27.82
C SER A 29 -2.54 11.10 -28.04
N GLN A 30 -3.42 12.08 -28.16
CA GLN A 30 -3.02 13.48 -28.28
C GLN A 30 -2.40 14.00 -27.00
N PHE A 31 -2.96 13.66 -25.83
CA PHE A 31 -2.37 14.03 -24.55
C PHE A 31 -0.99 13.40 -24.35
N ALA A 32 -0.84 12.11 -24.66
CA ALA A 32 0.45 11.42 -24.61
C ALA A 32 1.50 12.08 -25.51
N ILE A 33 1.14 12.39 -26.77
CA ILE A 33 2.02 13.09 -27.71
C ILE A 33 2.44 14.46 -27.14
N GLN A 34 1.51 15.24 -26.63
CA GLN A 34 1.81 16.54 -26.04
C GLN A 34 2.75 16.44 -24.83
N LEU A 35 2.57 15.44 -23.97
CA LEU A 35 3.43 15.21 -22.82
C LEU A 35 4.86 14.87 -23.24
N PHE A 36 5.02 13.99 -24.21
CA PHE A 36 6.33 13.67 -24.77
C PHE A 36 6.98 14.90 -25.41
N GLN A 37 6.26 15.62 -26.27
CA GLN A 37 6.80 16.80 -26.97
C GLN A 37 7.21 17.94 -26.01
N ARG A 38 6.62 18.05 -24.82
CA ARG A 38 6.96 19.06 -23.80
C ARG A 38 8.14 18.68 -22.94
N ASN A 39 8.55 17.41 -22.93
CA ASN A 39 9.60 16.90 -22.06
C ASN A 39 10.59 16.04 -22.84
N ASP A 40 11.68 16.65 -23.27
CA ASP A 40 12.75 15.99 -24.05
C ASP A 40 13.35 14.78 -23.30
N PHE A 41 13.47 14.86 -21.98
CA PHE A 41 14.01 13.76 -21.19
C PHE A 41 13.05 12.58 -21.17
N LEU A 42 11.74 12.81 -21.01
CA LEU A 42 10.71 11.79 -21.13
C LEU A 42 10.71 11.14 -22.51
N THR A 43 10.81 11.94 -23.58
CA THR A 43 10.89 11.45 -24.94
C THR A 43 12.12 10.59 -25.19
N LYS A 44 13.30 11.03 -24.74
CA LYS A 44 14.53 10.24 -24.83
C LYS A 44 14.39 8.92 -24.08
N THR A 45 13.82 8.95 -22.91
CA THR A 45 13.55 7.73 -22.10
C THR A 45 12.61 6.77 -22.85
N ALA A 46 11.53 7.28 -23.44
CA ALA A 46 10.59 6.47 -24.22
C ALA A 46 11.24 5.81 -25.45
N LEU A 47 12.08 6.54 -26.16
CA LEU A 47 12.78 6.02 -27.33
C LEU A 47 13.91 5.04 -26.98
N SER A 48 14.52 5.18 -25.79
CA SER A 48 15.55 4.26 -25.28
C SER A 48 14.92 2.98 -24.70
N ASN A 49 13.71 3.07 -24.15
CA ASN A 49 12.97 1.95 -23.61
C ASN A 49 11.51 1.97 -24.10
N PRO A 50 11.27 1.61 -25.38
CA PRO A 50 9.93 1.67 -25.99
C PRO A 50 8.91 0.78 -25.28
N VAL A 51 9.32 -0.36 -24.73
CA VAL A 51 8.43 -1.29 -24.01
C VAL A 51 7.85 -0.63 -22.77
N SER A 52 8.65 0.12 -22.01
CA SER A 52 8.13 0.83 -20.84
C SER A 52 7.13 1.92 -21.19
N ALA A 53 7.38 2.65 -22.28
CA ALA A 53 6.47 3.67 -22.79
C ALA A 53 5.15 3.07 -23.31
N GLN A 54 5.22 1.95 -24.02
CA GLN A 54 4.06 1.17 -24.44
C GLN A 54 3.22 0.75 -23.24
N ASN A 55 3.84 0.11 -22.25
CA ASN A 55 3.15 -0.35 -21.05
C ASN A 55 2.49 0.81 -20.28
N ALA A 56 3.18 1.95 -20.15
CA ALA A 56 2.62 3.12 -19.49
C ALA A 56 1.37 3.65 -20.23
N ILE A 57 1.38 3.67 -21.58
CA ILE A 57 0.23 4.08 -22.40
C ILE A 57 -0.92 3.07 -22.28
N ILE A 58 -0.63 1.76 -22.31
CA ILE A 58 -1.66 0.71 -22.17
C ILE A 58 -2.30 0.77 -20.78
N ASN A 59 -1.51 1.02 -19.73
CA ASN A 59 -2.02 1.14 -18.37
C ASN A 59 -2.98 2.33 -18.18
N VAL A 60 -2.87 3.40 -18.99
CA VAL A 60 -3.87 4.46 -19.04
C VAL A 60 -5.25 3.89 -19.40
N ALA A 61 -5.32 3.01 -20.39
CA ALA A 61 -6.54 2.35 -20.83
C ALA A 61 -7.04 1.32 -19.80
N ALA A 62 -6.15 0.46 -19.32
CA ALA A 62 -6.47 -0.61 -18.37
C ALA A 62 -6.99 -0.09 -17.02
N ILE A 63 -6.44 1.03 -16.54
CA ILE A 63 -6.90 1.71 -15.33
C ILE A 63 -8.11 2.61 -15.62
N GLY A 64 -8.25 3.09 -16.87
CA GLY A 64 -9.31 3.98 -17.28
C GLY A 64 -9.15 5.40 -16.73
N ILE A 65 -7.91 5.94 -16.74
CA ILE A 65 -7.58 7.27 -16.23
C ILE A 65 -7.06 8.16 -17.36
N SER A 66 -7.40 9.45 -17.35
CA SER A 66 -6.99 10.38 -18.40
C SER A 66 -5.65 11.04 -18.14
N LEU A 67 -4.85 11.16 -19.20
CA LEU A 67 -3.62 11.98 -19.24
C LEU A 67 -3.88 13.47 -19.47
N ASN A 68 -5.15 13.92 -19.48
CA ASN A 68 -5.49 15.31 -19.69
C ASN A 68 -4.78 16.22 -18.67
N PRO A 69 -3.87 17.12 -19.10
CA PRO A 69 -3.12 17.98 -18.17
C PRO A 69 -4.00 18.90 -17.34
N ALA A 70 -5.18 19.29 -17.84
CA ALA A 70 -6.12 20.12 -17.12
C ALA A 70 -6.77 19.40 -15.93
N SER A 71 -6.96 18.09 -16.03
CA SER A 71 -7.56 17.27 -14.98
C SER A 71 -6.57 16.87 -13.89
N LYS A 72 -5.27 16.85 -14.18
CA LYS A 72 -4.18 16.51 -13.25
C LYS A 72 -4.36 15.14 -12.56
N LEU A 73 -4.96 14.17 -13.25
CA LEU A 73 -5.27 12.85 -12.69
C LEU A 73 -4.09 11.90 -12.79
N ALA A 74 -3.37 11.93 -13.90
CA ALA A 74 -2.23 11.07 -14.15
C ALA A 74 -1.17 11.77 -15.01
N TYR A 75 0.06 11.27 -14.93
CA TYR A 75 1.23 11.80 -15.61
C TYR A 75 2.08 10.68 -16.18
N LEU A 76 2.75 10.92 -17.32
CA LEU A 76 3.86 10.10 -17.76
C LEU A 76 5.16 10.69 -17.21
N VAL A 77 5.89 9.91 -16.44
CA VAL A 77 7.13 10.37 -15.78
C VAL A 77 8.30 9.44 -16.09
N PRO A 78 9.51 9.97 -16.32
CA PRO A 78 10.70 9.15 -16.43
C PRO A 78 11.18 8.75 -15.02
N ARG A 79 11.40 7.46 -14.80
CA ARG A 79 11.92 6.90 -13.55
C ARG A 79 12.78 5.69 -13.84
N ASP A 80 14.02 5.68 -13.33
CA ASP A 80 14.98 4.57 -13.47
C ASP A 80 15.17 4.09 -14.92
N GLY A 81 15.22 5.01 -15.90
CA GLY A 81 15.36 4.69 -17.32
C GLY A 81 14.09 4.14 -17.99
N MET A 82 12.96 4.19 -17.33
CA MET A 82 11.65 3.75 -17.82
C MET A 82 10.66 4.91 -17.87
N VAL A 83 9.65 4.80 -18.73
CA VAL A 83 8.45 5.63 -18.68
C VAL A 83 7.44 4.94 -17.78
N CYS A 84 7.01 5.66 -16.74
CA CYS A 84 6.01 5.17 -15.78
C CYS A 84 4.76 6.05 -15.85
N LEU A 85 3.59 5.43 -15.70
CA LEU A 85 2.34 6.14 -15.42
C LEU A 85 2.30 6.49 -13.92
N ASP A 86 2.24 7.76 -13.58
CA ASP A 86 2.11 8.23 -12.18
C ASP A 86 0.70 8.75 -11.95
N ILE A 87 -0.03 8.16 -11.01
CA ILE A 87 -1.41 8.51 -10.69
C ILE A 87 -1.40 9.47 -9.50
N SER A 88 -2.01 10.63 -9.64
CA SER A 88 -2.15 11.60 -8.55
C SER A 88 -3.16 11.12 -7.50
N TYR A 89 -3.16 11.75 -6.32
CA TYR A 89 -4.19 11.46 -5.32
C TYR A 89 -5.60 11.82 -5.83
N MET A 90 -5.73 12.85 -6.67
CA MET A 90 -7.00 13.19 -7.34
C MET A 90 -7.42 12.10 -8.32
N GLY A 91 -6.44 11.48 -9.01
CA GLY A 91 -6.68 10.35 -9.89
C GLY A 91 -7.20 9.14 -9.13
N LEU A 92 -6.63 8.79 -7.97
CA LEU A 92 -7.14 7.71 -7.13
C LEU A 92 -8.58 7.96 -6.67
N LEU A 93 -8.88 9.19 -6.20
CA LEU A 93 -10.23 9.58 -5.82
C LEU A 93 -11.20 9.51 -7.01
N GLN A 94 -10.78 9.98 -8.20
CA GLN A 94 -11.58 9.92 -9.42
C GLN A 94 -11.88 8.47 -9.84
N ILE A 95 -10.91 7.56 -9.77
CA ILE A 95 -11.11 6.14 -10.07
C ILE A 95 -12.12 5.55 -9.09
N ALA A 96 -11.95 5.79 -7.78
CA ALA A 96 -12.87 5.29 -6.75
C ALA A 96 -14.30 5.83 -6.94
N GLN A 97 -14.47 7.10 -7.29
CA GLN A 97 -15.78 7.70 -7.59
C GLN A 97 -16.40 7.10 -8.85
N SER A 98 -15.64 7.01 -9.94
CA SER A 98 -16.15 6.49 -11.22
C SER A 98 -16.41 4.98 -11.18
N SER A 99 -15.79 4.25 -10.26
CA SER A 99 -16.09 2.85 -9.97
C SER A 99 -17.29 2.66 -9.02
N GLY A 100 -17.87 3.75 -8.53
CA GLY A 100 -19.07 3.73 -7.68
C GLY A 100 -18.79 3.32 -6.21
N VAL A 101 -17.55 3.09 -5.80
CA VAL A 101 -17.23 2.66 -4.43
C VAL A 101 -17.29 3.78 -3.42
N ILE A 102 -17.03 5.03 -3.85
CA ILE A 102 -17.20 6.21 -3.03
C ILE A 102 -18.06 7.26 -3.75
N LYS A 103 -18.82 8.03 -2.99
CA LYS A 103 -19.58 9.20 -3.49
C LYS A 103 -18.68 10.42 -3.66
N TRP A 104 -17.79 10.62 -2.70
CA TRP A 104 -16.78 11.69 -2.72
C TRP A 104 -15.66 11.37 -1.73
N GLY A 105 -14.53 12.08 -1.87
CA GLY A 105 -13.42 12.01 -0.95
C GLY A 105 -12.68 13.33 -0.86
N GLN A 106 -12.08 13.60 0.29
CA GLN A 106 -11.27 14.79 0.54
C GLN A 106 -10.06 14.45 1.40
N CYS A 107 -8.90 15.00 1.02
CA CYS A 107 -7.69 14.94 1.83
C CYS A 107 -7.30 16.34 2.31
N ARG A 108 -7.02 16.49 3.60
CA ARG A 108 -6.59 17.75 4.22
C ARG A 108 -5.38 17.54 5.11
N LEU A 109 -4.52 18.57 5.14
CA LEU A 109 -3.44 18.66 6.12
C LEU A 109 -3.94 19.43 7.34
N VAL A 110 -3.49 19.02 8.51
CA VAL A 110 -3.82 19.57 9.83
C VAL A 110 -2.61 20.30 10.35
N HIS A 111 -2.79 21.52 10.84
CA HIS A 111 -1.75 22.38 11.37
C HIS A 111 -1.87 22.51 12.90
N GLU A 112 -0.81 23.01 13.54
CA GLU A 112 -0.72 23.13 15.00
C GLU A 112 -1.85 23.95 15.63
N SER A 113 -2.32 25.01 14.95
CA SER A 113 -3.41 25.87 15.45
C SER A 113 -4.81 25.40 15.05
N ASP A 114 -4.92 24.30 14.27
CA ASP A 114 -6.21 23.76 13.89
C ASP A 114 -6.81 22.93 15.02
N THR A 115 -8.12 22.94 15.14
CA THR A 115 -8.84 21.98 15.99
C THR A 115 -9.25 20.79 15.16
N TYR A 116 -8.74 19.60 15.47
CA TYR A 116 -9.08 18.35 14.81
C TYR A 116 -9.59 17.34 15.84
N GLU A 117 -10.82 16.84 15.64
CA GLU A 117 -11.47 15.90 16.55
C GLU A 117 -12.09 14.75 15.74
N PRO A 118 -11.63 13.50 15.91
CA PRO A 118 -12.31 12.32 15.38
C PRO A 118 -13.71 12.21 15.98
N GLN A 119 -14.71 11.88 15.13
CA GLN A 119 -16.11 11.76 15.55
C GLN A 119 -16.58 10.29 15.65
N GLY A 120 -15.66 9.36 15.67
CA GLY A 120 -15.93 7.92 15.57
C GLY A 120 -15.70 7.41 14.15
N ILE A 121 -15.97 6.12 13.93
CA ILE A 121 -15.66 5.44 12.66
C ILE A 121 -16.75 5.65 11.57
N ASP A 122 -17.92 6.13 11.95
CA ASP A 122 -19.10 6.28 11.10
C ASP A 122 -19.42 7.74 10.74
N ARG A 123 -18.57 8.68 11.14
CA ARG A 123 -18.76 10.11 10.93
C ARG A 123 -17.51 10.78 10.41
N ALA A 124 -17.72 11.86 9.64
CA ALA A 124 -16.61 12.73 9.23
C ALA A 124 -16.01 13.43 10.46
N PRO A 125 -14.67 13.58 10.53
CA PRO A 125 -14.04 14.29 11.62
C PRO A 125 -14.42 15.77 11.62
N LEU A 126 -14.44 16.38 12.80
CA LEU A 126 -14.57 17.82 12.94
C LEU A 126 -13.20 18.48 12.74
N HIS A 127 -13.07 19.32 11.73
CA HIS A 127 -11.86 20.08 11.46
C HIS A 127 -12.18 21.57 11.35
N LYS A 128 -11.79 22.32 12.35
CA LYS A 128 -11.97 23.78 12.42
C LYS A 128 -10.62 24.49 12.26
N TYR A 129 -10.56 25.45 11.40
CA TYR A 129 -9.37 26.27 11.16
C TYR A 129 -9.77 27.65 10.64
N LYS A 130 -8.87 28.64 10.76
CA LYS A 130 -9.05 29.96 10.15
C LYS A 130 -8.78 29.85 8.65
N ALA A 131 -9.81 29.93 7.82
CA ALA A 131 -9.73 29.68 6.38
C ALA A 131 -8.72 30.56 5.62
N PHE A 132 -8.51 31.80 6.09
CA PHE A 132 -7.64 32.79 5.45
C PHE A 132 -6.42 33.18 6.29
N ALA A 133 -6.10 32.39 7.31
CA ALA A 133 -4.89 32.57 8.09
C ALA A 133 -3.65 32.21 7.27
N SER A 134 -2.56 32.94 7.48
CA SER A 134 -1.26 32.61 6.89
C SER A 134 -0.70 31.28 7.44
N GLU A 135 0.34 30.76 6.79
CA GLU A 135 1.02 29.55 7.31
C GLU A 135 1.66 29.82 8.69
N GLU A 136 2.16 31.05 8.92
CA GLU A 136 2.70 31.44 10.23
C GLU A 136 1.62 31.45 11.32
N GLU A 137 0.40 31.89 11.00
CA GLU A 137 -0.73 31.90 11.94
C GLU A 137 -1.29 30.51 12.21
N ARG A 138 -1.26 29.61 11.23
CA ARG A 138 -1.72 28.22 11.41
C ARG A 138 -0.67 27.32 12.04
N GLY A 139 0.58 27.70 11.98
CA GLY A 139 1.70 26.89 12.45
C GLY A 139 2.06 25.77 11.47
N LYS A 140 2.98 24.91 11.90
CA LYS A 140 3.48 23.79 11.07
C LYS A 140 2.40 22.72 10.86
N VAL A 141 2.53 21.96 9.77
CA VAL A 141 1.73 20.77 9.58
C VAL A 141 2.11 19.72 10.63
N ILE A 142 1.12 19.17 11.32
CA ILE A 142 1.29 18.10 12.32
C ILE A 142 0.84 16.74 11.80
N GLY A 143 0.11 16.71 10.69
CA GLY A 143 -0.40 15.51 10.05
C GLY A 143 -1.42 15.83 8.98
N GLY A 144 -2.23 14.85 8.65
CA GLY A 144 -3.32 15.03 7.71
C GLY A 144 -4.22 13.81 7.68
N TYR A 145 -5.34 13.93 6.99
CA TYR A 145 -6.31 12.87 6.90
C TYR A 145 -6.99 12.83 5.52
N CYS A 146 -7.52 11.68 5.19
CA CYS A 146 -8.40 11.49 4.04
C CYS A 146 -9.73 10.91 4.52
N THR A 147 -10.82 11.61 4.25
CA THR A 147 -12.18 11.14 4.49
C THR A 147 -12.87 10.88 3.18
N VAL A 148 -13.51 9.72 3.06
CA VAL A 148 -14.40 9.39 1.93
C VAL A 148 -15.79 9.02 2.44
N LYS A 149 -16.79 9.25 1.61
CA LYS A 149 -18.14 8.75 1.83
C LYS A 149 -18.38 7.59 0.87
N THR A 150 -18.66 6.41 1.40
CA THR A 150 -18.93 5.20 0.62
C THR A 150 -20.25 5.31 -0.15
N ALA A 151 -20.47 4.38 -1.08
CA ALA A 151 -21.74 4.26 -1.79
C ALA A 151 -22.91 4.00 -0.83
N ASP A 152 -22.67 3.25 0.25
CA ASP A 152 -23.68 2.92 1.28
C ASP A 152 -23.97 4.08 2.23
N GLY A 153 -23.13 5.10 2.22
CA GLY A 153 -23.32 6.33 2.99
C GLY A 153 -22.43 6.48 4.21
N ASP A 154 -21.61 5.48 4.50
CA ASP A 154 -20.66 5.47 5.61
C ASP A 154 -19.46 6.39 5.35
N TYR A 155 -18.84 6.85 6.42
CA TYR A 155 -17.62 7.62 6.35
C TYR A 155 -16.42 6.75 6.73
N LEU A 156 -15.38 6.77 5.89
CA LEU A 156 -14.11 6.15 6.20
C LEU A 156 -13.05 7.25 6.26
N THR A 157 -12.38 7.36 7.40
CA THR A 157 -11.32 8.34 7.62
C THR A 157 -10.03 7.63 7.98
N GLU A 158 -8.96 7.98 7.30
CA GLU A 158 -7.60 7.55 7.59
C GLU A 158 -6.74 8.76 7.92
N GLU A 159 -6.09 8.73 9.09
CA GLU A 159 -5.18 9.77 9.55
C GLU A 159 -3.72 9.33 9.42
N MET A 160 -2.86 10.29 9.14
CA MET A 160 -1.40 10.11 9.22
C MET A 160 -0.76 11.27 9.97
N SER A 161 0.07 10.97 10.94
CA SER A 161 0.92 11.95 11.62
C SER A 161 2.02 12.46 10.68
N LEU A 162 2.56 13.64 10.97
CA LEU A 162 3.73 14.16 10.27
C LEU A 162 4.91 13.18 10.28
N ARG A 163 5.09 12.45 11.39
CA ARG A 163 6.16 11.44 11.52
C ARG A 163 6.00 10.31 10.50
N GLU A 164 4.79 9.80 10.33
CA GLU A 164 4.51 8.73 9.35
C GLU A 164 4.70 9.23 7.93
N ILE A 165 4.27 10.45 7.61
CA ILE A 165 4.48 11.08 6.31
C ILE A 165 5.99 11.24 6.04
N ALA A 166 6.77 11.70 7.02
CA ALA A 166 8.22 11.86 6.91
C ALA A 166 8.95 10.52 6.72
N MET A 167 8.45 9.43 7.28
CA MET A 167 9.01 8.09 7.02
C MET A 167 8.85 7.68 5.55
N VAL A 168 7.71 7.99 4.93
CA VAL A 168 7.49 7.74 3.50
C VAL A 168 8.37 8.65 2.64
N GLU A 169 8.49 9.94 2.99
CA GLU A 169 9.40 10.88 2.33
C GLU A 169 10.84 10.37 2.37
N ALA A 170 11.33 9.91 3.53
CA ALA A 170 12.67 9.38 3.71
C ALA A 170 12.96 8.12 2.87
N SER A 171 11.94 7.31 2.59
CA SER A 171 12.06 6.13 1.72
C SER A 171 12.15 6.47 0.22
N SER A 172 11.90 7.73 -0.16
CA SER A 172 11.95 8.17 -1.55
C SER A 172 13.38 8.19 -2.08
N LYS A 173 13.61 7.53 -3.22
CA LYS A 173 14.93 7.50 -3.88
C LYS A 173 15.33 8.86 -4.46
N ALA A 174 14.37 9.72 -4.80
CA ALA A 174 14.60 10.99 -5.47
C ALA A 174 14.79 12.14 -4.48
N LYS A 175 16.03 12.39 -4.05
CA LYS A 175 16.36 13.48 -3.11
C LYS A 175 15.99 14.89 -3.59
N ASN A 176 15.98 15.15 -4.91
CA ASN A 176 15.58 16.41 -5.54
C ASN A 176 14.25 16.27 -6.30
N GLY A 177 13.40 15.33 -5.89
CA GLY A 177 12.14 15.00 -6.54
C GLY A 177 10.95 15.86 -6.08
N PRO A 178 9.74 15.39 -6.37
CA PRO A 178 8.50 16.10 -6.05
C PRO A 178 8.32 16.43 -4.57
N TRP A 179 8.87 15.65 -3.64
CA TRP A 179 8.86 15.94 -2.20
C TRP A 179 9.47 17.28 -1.85
N LYS A 180 10.56 17.67 -2.51
CA LYS A 180 11.22 18.96 -2.25
C LYS A 180 10.38 20.15 -2.73
N ASN A 181 9.75 20.02 -3.91
CA ASN A 181 9.09 21.16 -4.56
C ASN A 181 7.58 21.22 -4.27
N TRP A 182 6.96 20.08 -3.94
CA TRP A 182 5.51 19.89 -3.83
C TRP A 182 5.15 19.05 -2.61
N TRP A 183 5.77 19.35 -1.46
CA TRP A 183 5.63 18.55 -0.25
C TRP A 183 4.17 18.29 0.13
N SER A 184 3.34 19.33 0.14
CA SER A 184 1.92 19.21 0.51
C SER A 184 1.14 18.27 -0.41
N GLU A 185 1.46 18.26 -1.71
CA GLU A 185 0.80 17.37 -2.67
C GLU A 185 1.28 15.93 -2.51
N MET A 186 2.56 15.73 -2.21
CA MET A 186 3.12 14.41 -1.93
C MET A 186 2.59 13.84 -0.60
N ALA A 187 2.45 14.68 0.42
CA ALA A 187 1.82 14.31 1.68
C ALA A 187 0.37 13.85 1.47
N ARG A 188 -0.43 14.62 0.70
CA ARG A 188 -1.80 14.22 0.33
C ARG A 188 -1.83 12.92 -0.46
N LYS A 189 -0.92 12.75 -1.44
CA LYS A 189 -0.80 11.50 -2.20
C LYS A 189 -0.56 10.30 -1.27
N THR A 190 0.35 10.45 -0.31
CA THR A 190 0.68 9.41 0.66
C THR A 190 -0.52 9.03 1.54
N ILE A 191 -1.24 10.04 2.06
CA ILE A 191 -2.43 9.84 2.90
C ILE A 191 -3.53 9.14 2.10
N VAL A 192 -3.85 9.64 0.89
CA VAL A 192 -4.90 9.05 0.04
C VAL A 192 -4.56 7.63 -0.38
N LYS A 193 -3.30 7.36 -0.74
CA LYS A 193 -2.83 6.01 -1.07
C LYS A 193 -2.96 5.06 0.12
N ARG A 194 -2.71 5.52 1.35
CA ARG A 194 -2.92 4.72 2.56
C ARG A 194 -4.42 4.49 2.80
N ALA A 195 -5.24 5.53 2.71
CA ALA A 195 -6.67 5.46 2.89
C ALA A 195 -7.35 4.50 1.90
N SER A 196 -6.88 4.48 0.64
CA SER A 196 -7.47 3.65 -0.41
C SER A 196 -7.42 2.15 -0.13
N LYS A 197 -6.55 1.69 0.78
CA LYS A 197 -6.46 0.28 1.21
C LYS A 197 -7.70 -0.18 1.98
N TYR A 198 -8.41 0.75 2.60
CA TYR A 198 -9.61 0.49 3.42
C TYR A 198 -10.91 0.77 2.68
N TRP A 199 -10.84 1.34 1.46
CA TRP A 199 -12.04 1.60 0.66
C TRP A 199 -12.65 0.31 0.14
N PRO A 200 -13.97 0.29 -0.16
CA PRO A 200 -14.58 -0.84 -0.83
C PRO A 200 -13.84 -1.20 -2.11
N LYS A 201 -13.74 -2.48 -2.42
CA LYS A 201 -12.95 -2.98 -3.53
C LYS A 201 -13.62 -2.75 -4.88
N ALA A 202 -12.80 -2.42 -5.87
CA ALA A 202 -13.19 -2.38 -7.29
C ALA A 202 -11.96 -2.66 -8.14
N ASP A 203 -12.10 -3.48 -9.17
CA ASP A 203 -11.00 -3.95 -9.99
C ASP A 203 -10.11 -2.82 -10.53
N ARG A 204 -10.72 -1.73 -11.01
CA ARG A 204 -9.97 -0.58 -11.52
C ARG A 204 -9.16 0.14 -10.44
N LEU A 205 -9.74 0.28 -9.24
CA LEU A 205 -9.05 0.89 -8.10
C LEU A 205 -7.90 0.01 -7.61
N ASP A 206 -8.15 -1.28 -7.48
CA ASP A 206 -7.14 -2.25 -7.05
C ASP A 206 -5.99 -2.33 -8.05
N ASN A 207 -6.27 -2.34 -9.35
CA ASN A 207 -5.26 -2.27 -10.41
C ASN A 207 -4.43 -0.97 -10.33
N ALA A 208 -5.06 0.18 -10.10
CA ALA A 208 -4.37 1.46 -9.95
C ALA A 208 -3.44 1.48 -8.72
N VAL A 209 -3.91 0.97 -7.58
CA VAL A 209 -3.13 0.90 -6.34
C VAL A 209 -1.97 -0.08 -6.48
N ASN A 210 -2.19 -1.25 -7.07
CA ASN A 210 -1.15 -2.25 -7.31
C ASN A 210 -0.07 -1.70 -8.26
N TYR A 211 -0.48 -1.06 -9.35
CA TYR A 211 0.45 -0.42 -10.28
C TYR A 211 1.32 0.64 -9.58
N LEU A 212 0.73 1.48 -8.73
CA LEU A 212 1.49 2.47 -7.96
C LEU A 212 2.47 1.82 -6.98
N ASN A 213 2.08 0.73 -6.32
CA ASN A 213 2.96 0.02 -5.40
C ASN A 213 4.18 -0.56 -6.13
N GLU A 214 3.98 -1.20 -7.27
CA GLU A 214 5.06 -1.74 -8.11
C GLU A 214 5.99 -0.62 -8.62
N SER A 215 5.42 0.45 -9.14
CA SER A 215 6.18 1.56 -9.73
C SER A 215 6.97 2.36 -8.68
N GLU A 216 6.52 2.43 -7.43
CA GLU A 216 7.20 3.12 -6.33
C GLU A 216 8.17 2.22 -5.56
N GLY A 217 8.26 0.93 -5.92
CA GLY A 217 9.14 -0.04 -5.27
C GLY A 217 8.70 -0.37 -3.84
N VAL A 218 7.44 -0.13 -3.52
CA VAL A 218 6.83 -0.64 -2.29
C VAL A 218 6.57 -2.11 -2.53
N PHE A 219 7.46 -2.97 -2.06
CA PHE A 219 7.22 -4.40 -2.05
C PHE A 219 5.96 -4.64 -1.19
N GLN A 220 4.86 -4.99 -1.83
CA GLN A 220 3.88 -5.81 -1.15
C GLN A 220 4.55 -7.17 -0.97
N GLU A 221 4.45 -7.75 0.22
CA GLU A 221 4.59 -9.20 0.32
C GLU A 221 3.72 -9.79 -0.79
N PRO A 222 4.27 -10.67 -1.65
CA PRO A 222 3.50 -11.22 -2.74
C PRO A 222 2.22 -11.79 -2.13
N VAL A 223 1.06 -11.26 -2.54
CA VAL A 223 -0.20 -11.96 -2.38
C VAL A 223 -0.02 -13.20 -3.24
N MET A 224 0.41 -14.28 -2.62
CA MET A 224 0.56 -15.57 -3.28
C MET A 224 -0.78 -15.85 -3.94
N PRO A 225 -0.84 -16.11 -5.26
CA PRO A 225 -2.06 -16.54 -5.88
C PRO A 225 -2.55 -17.74 -5.07
N HIS A 226 -3.85 -17.82 -4.80
CA HIS A 226 -4.47 -18.95 -4.13
C HIS A 226 -4.29 -20.20 -5.01
N THR A 227 -3.11 -20.79 -4.93
CA THR A 227 -2.85 -22.14 -5.45
C THR A 227 -3.11 -23.13 -4.33
N PRO A 228 -3.55 -24.36 -4.63
CA PRO A 228 -3.71 -25.41 -3.61
C PRO A 228 -2.46 -25.60 -2.73
N GLU A 229 -1.27 -25.33 -3.28
CA GLU A 229 0.01 -25.35 -2.54
C GLU A 229 0.11 -24.26 -1.49
N SER A 230 -0.46 -23.05 -1.73
CA SER A 230 -0.43 -21.96 -0.74
C SER A 230 -1.38 -22.19 0.44
N GLU A 231 -2.46 -22.95 0.24
CA GLU A 231 -3.34 -23.39 1.32
C GLU A 231 -2.65 -24.46 2.20
N VAL A 232 -1.89 -25.35 1.60
CA VAL A 232 -1.09 -26.35 2.33
C VAL A 232 -0.03 -25.67 3.20
N ILE A 233 0.72 -24.70 2.64
CA ILE A 233 1.74 -23.93 3.39
C ILE A 233 1.10 -23.10 4.51
N ARG A 234 -0.10 -22.53 4.29
CA ARG A 234 -0.82 -21.82 5.34
C ARG A 234 -1.31 -22.72 6.45
N GLN A 235 -1.79 -23.90 6.11
CA GLN A 235 -2.20 -24.92 7.10
C GLN A 235 -1.01 -25.47 7.87
N GLU A 236 0.13 -25.69 7.22
CA GLU A 236 1.37 -26.11 7.89
C GLU A 236 1.90 -25.02 8.84
N ASN A 237 1.91 -23.75 8.44
CA ASN A 237 2.32 -22.64 9.31
C ASN A 237 1.36 -22.45 10.51
N GLN A 238 0.05 -22.53 10.31
CA GLN A 238 -0.93 -22.45 11.40
C GLN A 238 -0.82 -23.65 12.36
N GLN A 239 -0.54 -24.85 11.84
CA GLN A 239 -0.26 -26.02 12.67
C GLN A 239 1.05 -25.84 13.44
N GLN A 240 2.06 -25.24 12.86
CA GLN A 240 3.35 -25.01 13.50
C GLN A 240 3.28 -23.95 14.61
N GLU A 241 2.48 -22.89 14.42
CA GLU A 241 2.17 -21.89 15.46
C GLU A 241 1.37 -22.54 16.60
N ALA A 242 0.34 -23.30 16.31
CA ALA A 242 -0.47 -23.99 17.33
C ALA A 242 0.36 -25.01 18.14
N ILE A 243 1.30 -25.70 17.50
CA ILE A 243 2.25 -26.59 18.21
C ILE A 243 3.17 -25.76 19.12
N THR A 244 3.67 -24.63 18.64
CA THR A 244 4.57 -23.76 19.43
C THR A 244 3.88 -23.23 20.68
N ASP A 245 2.64 -22.76 20.58
CA ASP A 245 1.84 -22.26 21.70
C ASP A 245 1.54 -23.37 22.72
N THR A 246 1.17 -24.55 22.22
CA THR A 246 0.91 -25.71 23.10
C THR A 246 2.17 -26.17 23.83
N VAL A 247 3.31 -26.19 23.16
CA VAL A 247 4.60 -26.54 23.73
C VAL A 247 5.04 -25.50 24.78
N SER A 248 4.82 -24.20 24.53
CA SER A 248 5.09 -23.15 25.50
C SER A 248 4.28 -23.35 26.79
N SER A 249 2.98 -23.65 26.66
CA SER A 249 2.12 -23.95 27.82
C SER A 249 2.61 -25.18 28.60
N LEU A 250 3.03 -26.24 27.91
CA LEU A 250 3.59 -27.44 28.56
C LEU A 250 4.92 -27.16 29.27
N CYS A 251 5.74 -26.25 28.75
CA CYS A 251 6.97 -25.80 29.39
C CYS A 251 6.68 -25.04 30.69
N ASP A 252 5.71 -24.14 30.66
CA ASP A 252 5.25 -23.41 31.86
C ASP A 252 4.70 -24.34 32.95
N GLU A 253 4.00 -25.42 32.51
CA GLU A 253 3.52 -26.46 33.44
C GLU A 253 4.68 -27.30 34.02
N MET A 254 5.72 -27.59 33.24
CA MET A 254 6.92 -28.29 33.73
C MET A 254 7.66 -27.46 34.79
N GLU A 255 7.71 -26.15 34.68
CA GLU A 255 8.28 -25.26 35.71
C GLU A 255 7.49 -25.29 37.00
N LYS A 256 6.18 -25.52 36.94
CA LYS A 256 5.28 -25.59 38.12
C LYS A 256 5.13 -27.00 38.68
N ALA A 257 5.68 -27.99 38.04
CA ALA A 257 5.59 -29.40 38.49
C ALA A 257 6.24 -29.58 39.85
N LYS A 258 5.55 -30.32 40.75
CA LYS A 258 5.96 -30.57 42.14
C LYS A 258 6.49 -31.97 42.39
N ASP A 259 6.31 -32.88 41.43
CA ASP A 259 6.73 -34.30 41.50
C ASP A 259 7.31 -34.80 40.17
N SER A 260 8.11 -35.88 40.29
CA SER A 260 8.82 -36.52 39.18
C SER A 260 7.90 -37.10 38.16
N SER A 261 6.76 -37.63 38.56
CA SER A 261 5.81 -38.30 37.66
C SER A 261 5.15 -37.30 36.71
N THR A 262 4.68 -36.19 37.28
CA THR A 262 4.08 -35.05 36.51
C THR A 262 5.09 -34.46 35.56
N LEU A 263 6.33 -34.18 36.00
CA LEU A 263 7.39 -33.61 35.17
C LEU A 263 7.71 -34.53 33.97
N LYS A 264 7.84 -35.87 34.19
CA LYS A 264 8.10 -36.81 33.11
C LYS A 264 6.94 -36.90 32.13
N ALA A 265 5.71 -36.84 32.60
CA ALA A 265 4.52 -36.94 31.73
C ALA A 265 4.40 -35.71 30.81
N LEU A 266 4.64 -34.49 31.34
CA LEU A 266 4.63 -33.23 30.58
C LEU A 266 5.78 -33.19 29.57
N PHE A 267 6.97 -33.58 29.98
CA PHE A 267 8.13 -33.73 29.08
C PHE A 267 7.86 -34.68 27.93
N GLY A 268 7.32 -35.86 28.18
CA GLY A 268 7.01 -36.85 27.15
C GLY A 268 6.05 -36.30 26.10
N LYS A 269 5.04 -35.54 26.51
CA LYS A 269 4.10 -34.87 25.60
C LYS A 269 4.81 -33.78 24.75
N ALA A 270 5.51 -32.85 25.38
CA ALA A 270 6.21 -31.76 24.70
C ALA A 270 7.31 -32.28 23.77
N TYR A 271 8.08 -33.30 24.19
CA TYR A 271 9.15 -33.91 23.41
C TYR A 271 8.63 -34.63 22.15
N THR A 272 7.50 -35.32 22.27
CA THR A 272 6.87 -35.98 21.14
C THR A 272 6.34 -35.01 20.10
N MET A 273 5.75 -33.90 20.56
CA MET A 273 5.23 -32.86 19.68
C MET A 273 6.34 -32.06 18.95
N THR A 274 7.51 -31.95 19.56
CA THR A 274 8.65 -31.18 18.99
C THR A 274 9.66 -32.07 18.23
N LYS A 275 9.36 -33.32 17.99
CA LYS A 275 10.27 -34.25 17.33
C LYS A 275 10.73 -33.76 15.96
N GLY A 276 12.04 -33.53 15.83
CA GLY A 276 12.65 -32.99 14.60
C GLY A 276 12.61 -31.47 14.45
N MET A 277 12.05 -30.72 15.40
CA MET A 277 12.01 -29.29 15.41
C MET A 277 13.15 -28.70 16.26
N LYS A 278 13.57 -27.46 15.96
CA LYS A 278 14.55 -26.72 16.79
C LYS A 278 14.10 -26.54 18.25
N LEU A 279 12.79 -26.44 18.48
CA LEU A 279 12.18 -26.34 19.81
C LEU A 279 12.47 -27.55 20.71
N GLN A 280 12.80 -28.71 20.16
CA GLN A 280 13.08 -29.93 20.92
C GLN A 280 14.25 -29.73 21.91
N GLN A 281 15.27 -28.97 21.53
CA GLN A 281 16.41 -28.69 22.38
C GLN A 281 16.01 -27.82 23.59
N ASN A 282 15.11 -26.85 23.39
CA ASN A 282 14.60 -25.99 24.46
C ASN A 282 13.77 -26.81 25.46
N VAL A 283 12.91 -27.70 24.98
CA VAL A 283 12.11 -28.60 25.83
C VAL A 283 13.01 -29.50 26.70
N GLN A 284 14.11 -30.01 26.12
CA GLN A 284 15.10 -30.82 26.88
C GLN A 284 15.80 -29.95 27.96
N ALA A 285 16.20 -28.73 27.64
CA ALA A 285 16.86 -27.84 28.59
C ALA A 285 15.96 -27.57 29.80
N ILE A 286 14.70 -27.19 29.56
CA ILE A 286 13.69 -26.91 30.61
C ILE A 286 13.43 -28.16 31.47
N TYR A 287 13.36 -29.34 30.86
CA TYR A 287 13.19 -30.58 31.60
C TYR A 287 14.39 -30.86 32.54
N MET A 288 15.62 -30.71 32.05
CA MET A 288 16.83 -30.93 32.85
C MET A 288 16.95 -29.95 34.01
N GLU A 289 16.61 -28.69 33.78
CA GLU A 289 16.59 -27.66 34.85
C GLU A 289 15.59 -28.04 35.96
N ASN A 290 14.38 -28.40 35.57
CA ASN A 290 13.34 -28.78 36.52
C ASN A 290 13.60 -30.13 37.21
N LYS A 291 14.29 -31.07 36.51
CA LYS A 291 14.78 -32.31 37.10
C LYS A 291 15.77 -32.01 38.27
N THR A 292 16.70 -31.11 38.02
CA THR A 292 17.67 -30.66 39.06
C THR A 292 16.97 -29.95 40.19
N ARG A 293 15.99 -29.07 39.94
CA ARG A 293 15.18 -28.37 40.96
C ARG A 293 14.44 -29.36 41.88
N LEU A 294 13.96 -30.46 41.35
CA LEU A 294 13.23 -31.49 42.14
C LEU A 294 14.15 -32.55 42.79
N GLY A 295 15.49 -32.41 42.63
CA GLY A 295 16.45 -33.34 43.23
C GLY A 295 16.36 -34.77 42.66
N ILE A 296 16.00 -34.92 41.41
CA ILE A 296 15.85 -36.20 40.74
C ILE A 296 17.15 -36.51 40.00
N GLU A 297 17.82 -37.60 40.36
CA GLU A 297 19.00 -38.11 39.63
C GLU A 297 18.68 -38.67 38.24
#